data_6097b4b0be7d209732e41ff0539ea4f9
#
_entry.id   6097b4b0be7d209732e41ff0539ea4f9
#
_cell.length_a   1.000
_cell.length_b   1.000
_cell.length_c   1.000
_cell.angle_alpha   90.00
_cell.angle_beta   90.00
_cell.angle_gamma   90.00
#
_symmetry.space_group_name_H-M   'P 1'
#
loop_
_entity.id
_entity.type
_entity.pdbx_description
1 polymer ?
#
loop_
_entity_poly.entity_id
_entity_poly.type
_entity_poly.pdbx_seq_one_letter_code
_entity_poly.pdbx_strand_id
1 'polypeptide(L)'
;MYIITQEMENEIQEMDKKNFKQWDYLKKAIPRIIHWSKKNNCRIYRIHCIPHSGISVDICIFYKTDKELNIYKESNIIDLTKEAVMNILTEIGYVEEFNDKVRFSFDSDENVQRKYLGNYGLRLHDD
;
A
#
# COMPACT_ATOMS: atom_id res chain seq x y z
N MET A 1 -2.13 33.45 -11.06
CA MET A 1 -3.45 32.77 -10.86
C MET A 1 -3.56 31.65 -11.89
N TYR A 2 -3.85 30.44 -11.42
CA TYR A 2 -4.10 29.33 -12.33
C TYR A 2 -5.49 29.42 -12.92
N ILE A 3 -5.59 29.33 -14.24
CA ILE A 3 -6.88 29.18 -14.91
C ILE A 3 -7.08 27.68 -15.14
N ILE A 4 -8.05 27.11 -14.44
CA ILE A 4 -8.44 25.72 -14.63
C ILE A 4 -9.42 25.66 -15.79
N THR A 5 -9.09 24.95 -16.86
CA THR A 5 -10.00 24.75 -18.00
C THR A 5 -11.00 23.65 -17.68
N GLN A 6 -12.11 23.61 -18.41
CA GLN A 6 -13.12 22.56 -18.27
C GLN A 6 -12.52 21.18 -18.55
N GLU A 7 -11.60 21.06 -19.48
CA GLU A 7 -10.91 19.81 -19.76
C GLU A 7 -10.09 19.34 -18.57
N MET A 8 -9.35 20.25 -17.90
CA MET A 8 -8.56 19.94 -16.72
C MET A 8 -9.45 19.47 -15.58
N GLU A 9 -10.59 20.13 -15.36
CA GLU A 9 -11.56 19.69 -14.34
C GLU A 9 -12.11 18.31 -14.64
N ASN A 10 -12.43 18.01 -15.89
CA ASN A 10 -12.93 16.70 -16.30
C ASN A 10 -11.87 15.60 -16.09
N GLU A 11 -10.61 15.88 -16.43
CA GLU A 11 -9.50 14.96 -16.21
C GLU A 11 -9.31 14.65 -14.71
N ILE A 12 -9.35 15.69 -13.86
CA ILE A 12 -9.22 15.53 -12.41
C ILE A 12 -10.38 14.67 -11.88
N GLN A 13 -11.61 14.94 -12.30
CA GLN A 13 -12.78 14.15 -11.87
C GLN A 13 -12.68 12.70 -12.30
N GLU A 14 -12.18 12.43 -13.50
CA GLU A 14 -11.97 11.08 -14.00
C GLU A 14 -10.91 10.32 -13.17
N MET A 15 -9.82 10.99 -12.85
CA MET A 15 -8.75 10.42 -12.02
C MET A 15 -9.24 10.11 -10.61
N ASP A 16 -10.02 11.03 -10.01
CA ASP A 16 -10.61 10.83 -8.69
C ASP A 16 -11.55 9.63 -8.68
N LYS A 17 -12.40 9.49 -9.69
CA LYS A 17 -13.29 8.33 -9.83
C LYS A 17 -12.53 7.02 -9.89
N LYS A 18 -11.44 6.96 -10.66
CA LYS A 18 -10.60 5.77 -10.78
C LYS A 18 -9.94 5.42 -9.44
N ASN A 19 -9.42 6.42 -8.72
CA ASN A 19 -8.83 6.23 -7.40
C ASN A 19 -9.87 5.76 -6.38
N PHE A 20 -11.08 6.31 -6.40
CA PHE A 20 -12.18 5.86 -5.55
C PHE A 20 -12.52 4.39 -5.80
N LYS A 21 -12.57 4.00 -7.06
CA LYS A 21 -12.87 2.62 -7.42
C LYS A 21 -11.77 1.66 -6.95
N GLN A 22 -10.50 2.04 -7.12
CA GLN A 22 -9.37 1.28 -6.57
C GLN A 22 -9.51 1.14 -5.05
N TRP A 23 -9.86 2.23 -4.37
CA TRP A 23 -9.97 2.26 -2.92
C TRP A 23 -11.08 1.35 -2.39
N ASP A 24 -12.18 1.19 -3.13
CA ASP A 24 -13.24 0.25 -2.74
C ASP A 24 -12.72 -1.18 -2.62
N TYR A 25 -11.82 -1.58 -3.51
CA TYR A 25 -11.15 -2.89 -3.44
C TYR A 25 -10.11 -2.93 -2.31
N LEU A 26 -9.29 -1.90 -2.20
CA LEU A 26 -8.20 -1.84 -1.21
C LEU A 26 -8.73 -1.88 0.23
N LYS A 27 -9.85 -1.24 0.50
CA LYS A 27 -10.52 -1.32 1.81
C LYS A 27 -10.89 -2.75 2.20
N LYS A 28 -11.22 -3.58 1.24
CA LYS A 28 -11.53 -4.99 1.47
C LYS A 28 -10.26 -5.82 1.63
N ALA A 29 -9.22 -5.46 0.93
CA ALA A 29 -7.94 -6.17 0.98
C ALA A 29 -7.21 -5.99 2.31
N ILE A 30 -7.17 -4.77 2.85
CA ILE A 30 -6.38 -4.42 4.04
C ILE A 30 -6.67 -5.34 5.24
N PRO A 31 -7.92 -5.56 5.66
CA PRO A 31 -8.20 -6.46 6.80
C PRO A 31 -7.75 -7.89 6.53
N ARG A 32 -7.86 -8.36 5.30
CA ARG A 32 -7.45 -9.72 4.92
C ARG A 32 -5.92 -9.86 4.97
N ILE A 33 -5.20 -8.84 4.52
CA ILE A 33 -3.74 -8.80 4.57
C ILE A 33 -3.25 -8.82 6.02
N ILE A 34 -3.83 -7.98 6.87
CA ILE A 34 -3.49 -7.91 8.29
C ILE A 34 -3.78 -9.25 8.97
N HIS A 35 -4.93 -9.86 8.70
CA HIS A 35 -5.31 -11.16 9.25
C HIS A 35 -4.30 -12.25 8.83
N TRP A 36 -3.93 -12.29 7.54
CA TRP A 36 -2.92 -13.21 7.03
C TRP A 36 -1.60 -13.05 7.79
N SER A 37 -1.15 -11.81 8.01
CA SER A 37 0.12 -11.54 8.69
C SER A 37 0.13 -12.03 10.13
N LYS A 38 -0.97 -11.87 10.85
CA LYS A 38 -1.13 -12.37 12.23
C LYS A 38 -1.09 -13.90 12.25
N LYS A 39 -1.80 -14.53 11.33
CA LYS A 39 -1.88 -15.98 11.23
C LYS A 39 -0.55 -16.63 10.89
N ASN A 40 0.32 -15.91 10.18
CA ASN A 40 1.62 -16.40 9.73
C ASN A 40 2.80 -15.87 10.58
N ASN A 41 2.52 -15.34 11.76
CA ASN A 41 3.53 -14.86 12.72
C ASN A 41 4.49 -13.80 12.16
N CYS A 42 3.99 -12.97 11.25
CA CYS A 42 4.73 -11.83 10.71
C CYS A 42 3.86 -10.56 10.74
N ARG A 43 3.33 -10.27 11.92
CA ARG A 43 2.32 -9.23 12.14
C ARG A 43 2.73 -7.89 11.56
N ILE A 44 1.90 -7.37 10.68
CA ILE A 44 2.01 -6.03 10.13
C ILE A 44 1.50 -5.03 11.18
N TYR A 45 2.31 -4.02 11.46
CA TYR A 45 1.95 -2.95 12.40
C TYR A 45 1.06 -1.90 11.74
N ARG A 46 1.44 -1.43 10.55
CA ARG A 46 0.63 -0.51 9.73
C ARG A 46 0.78 -0.85 8.26
N ILE A 47 -0.29 -0.58 7.50
CA ILE A 47 -0.28 -0.72 6.05
C ILE A 47 -0.94 0.51 5.44
N HIS A 48 -0.30 1.04 4.39
CA HIS A 48 -0.85 2.13 3.59
C HIS A 48 -0.90 1.69 2.15
N CYS A 49 -2.06 1.86 1.52
CA CYS A 49 -2.26 1.59 0.11
C CYS A 49 -2.52 2.91 -0.60
N ILE A 50 -1.68 3.25 -1.57
CA ILE A 50 -1.77 4.52 -2.27
C ILE A 50 -2.07 4.26 -3.75
N PRO A 51 -3.33 4.46 -4.19
CA PRO A 51 -3.69 4.25 -5.60
C PRO A 51 -3.16 5.40 -6.48
N HIS A 52 -2.81 5.07 -7.71
CA HIS A 52 -2.29 6.02 -8.70
C HIS A 52 -3.14 5.98 -9.97
N SER A 53 -4.16 6.84 -10.04
CA SER A 53 -4.96 7.12 -11.25
C SER A 53 -5.54 5.88 -11.95
N GLY A 54 -5.86 4.83 -11.21
CA GLY A 54 -6.39 3.59 -11.76
C GLY A 54 -5.38 2.73 -12.51
N ILE A 55 -4.08 3.08 -12.45
CA ILE A 55 -3.01 2.39 -13.19
C ILE A 55 -2.21 1.45 -12.30
N SER A 56 -1.86 1.91 -11.08
CA SER A 56 -1.02 1.17 -10.15
C SER A 56 -1.41 1.47 -8.71
N VAL A 57 -0.81 0.73 -7.79
CA VAL A 57 -0.96 0.97 -6.36
C VAL A 57 0.37 0.73 -5.66
N ASP A 58 0.69 1.60 -4.70
CA ASP A 58 1.83 1.40 -3.80
C ASP A 58 1.30 0.83 -2.50
N ILE A 59 1.84 -0.32 -2.10
CA ILE A 59 1.50 -0.96 -0.83
C ILE A 59 2.72 -0.84 0.09
N CYS A 60 2.57 -0.01 1.13
CA CYS A 60 3.62 0.31 2.07
C CYS A 60 3.33 -0.41 3.39
N ILE A 61 4.19 -1.35 3.75
CA ILE A 61 4.02 -2.21 4.92
C ILE A 61 5.04 -1.83 5.98
N PHE A 62 4.55 -1.60 7.20
CA PHE A 62 5.37 -1.22 8.34
C PHE A 62 5.27 -2.29 9.42
N TYR A 63 6.43 -2.81 9.81
CA TYR A 63 6.55 -3.64 11.01
C TYR A 63 6.83 -2.73 12.22
N LYS A 64 6.66 -3.23 13.43
CA LYS A 64 6.82 -2.40 14.62
C LYS A 64 8.27 -2.00 14.85
N THR A 65 9.21 -2.91 14.67
CA THR A 65 10.63 -2.73 15.00
C THR A 65 11.55 -2.96 13.82
N ASP A 66 12.73 -2.34 13.87
CA ASP A 66 13.82 -2.59 12.91
C ASP A 66 14.25 -4.06 12.95
N LYS A 67 14.25 -4.65 14.14
CA LYS A 67 14.64 -6.06 14.33
C LYS A 67 13.70 -6.99 13.55
N GLU A 68 12.39 -6.80 13.68
CA GLU A 68 11.40 -7.59 12.94
C GLU A 68 11.61 -7.43 11.44
N LEU A 69 11.74 -6.18 10.97
CA LEU A 69 11.97 -5.90 9.55
C LEU A 69 13.20 -6.64 9.02
N ASN A 70 14.31 -6.57 9.76
CA ASN A 70 15.56 -7.21 9.36
C ASN A 70 15.44 -8.75 9.32
N ILE A 71 14.79 -9.34 10.32
CA ILE A 71 14.51 -10.78 10.35
C ILE A 71 13.72 -11.20 9.11
N TYR A 72 12.68 -10.43 8.76
CA TYR A 72 11.82 -10.76 7.63
C TYR A 72 12.49 -10.53 6.28
N LYS A 73 13.39 -9.55 6.19
CA LYS A 73 14.22 -9.33 4.99
C LYS A 73 15.25 -10.45 4.76
N GLU A 74 15.81 -10.98 5.83
CA GLU A 74 16.81 -12.05 5.77
C GLU A 74 16.20 -13.43 5.56
N SER A 75 14.89 -13.55 5.72
CA SER A 75 14.12 -14.77 5.47
C SER A 75 13.28 -14.63 4.21
N ASN A 76 12.50 -15.65 3.87
CA ASN A 76 11.58 -15.59 2.74
C ASN A 76 10.24 -14.89 3.07
N ILE A 77 10.09 -14.31 4.25
CA ILE A 77 8.82 -13.73 4.71
C ILE A 77 8.38 -12.55 3.86
N ILE A 78 9.32 -11.70 3.41
CA ILE A 78 8.98 -10.58 2.53
C ILE A 78 8.36 -11.09 1.21
N ASP A 79 8.96 -12.09 0.60
CA ASP A 79 8.44 -12.67 -0.65
C ASP A 79 7.09 -13.36 -0.45
N LEU A 80 6.93 -14.09 0.66
CA LEU A 80 5.66 -14.72 1.01
C LEU A 80 4.56 -13.67 1.25
N THR A 81 4.92 -12.55 1.86
CA THR A 81 3.97 -11.44 2.09
C THR A 81 3.51 -10.83 0.77
N LYS A 82 4.43 -10.56 -0.14
CA LYS A 82 4.09 -10.06 -1.47
C LYS A 82 3.15 -11.01 -2.20
N GLU A 83 3.48 -12.29 -2.18
CA GLU A 83 2.65 -13.33 -2.81
C GLU A 83 1.25 -13.38 -2.20
N ALA A 84 1.15 -13.36 -0.87
CA ALA A 84 -0.13 -13.35 -0.18
C ALA A 84 -0.97 -12.13 -0.53
N VAL A 85 -0.36 -10.94 -0.60
CA VAL A 85 -1.06 -9.72 -0.99
C VAL A 85 -1.59 -9.83 -2.42
N MET A 86 -0.77 -10.30 -3.36
CA MET A 86 -1.20 -10.47 -4.75
C MET A 86 -2.33 -11.48 -4.87
N ASN A 87 -2.29 -12.58 -4.11
CA ASN A 87 -3.36 -13.57 -4.08
C ASN A 87 -4.67 -12.96 -3.56
N ILE A 88 -4.60 -12.15 -2.50
CA ILE A 88 -5.77 -11.47 -1.94
C ILE A 88 -6.35 -10.49 -2.96
N LEU A 89 -5.50 -9.67 -3.60
CA LEU A 89 -5.95 -8.72 -4.63
C LEU A 89 -6.60 -9.42 -5.81
N THR A 90 -6.10 -10.57 -6.19
CA THR A 90 -6.69 -11.39 -7.25
C THR A 90 -8.05 -11.94 -6.83
N GLU A 91 -8.14 -12.51 -5.64
CA GLU A 91 -9.38 -13.10 -5.12
C GLU A 91 -10.52 -12.10 -4.99
N ILE A 92 -10.23 -10.86 -4.58
CA ILE A 92 -11.26 -9.83 -4.43
C ILE A 92 -11.60 -9.12 -5.74
N GLY A 93 -10.92 -9.46 -6.84
CA GLY A 93 -11.21 -8.90 -8.15
C GLY A 93 -10.44 -7.64 -8.53
N TYR A 94 -9.50 -7.19 -7.70
CA TYR A 94 -8.70 -5.99 -7.99
C TYR A 94 -7.85 -6.15 -9.25
N VAL A 95 -7.11 -7.26 -9.34
CA VAL A 95 -6.20 -7.51 -10.48
C VAL A 95 -6.97 -7.58 -11.80
N GLU A 96 -8.12 -8.24 -11.79
CA GLU A 96 -8.98 -8.33 -12.99
C GLU A 96 -9.52 -6.96 -13.42
N GLU A 97 -9.93 -6.13 -12.48
CA GLU A 97 -10.51 -4.82 -12.76
C GLU A 97 -9.45 -3.79 -13.20
N PHE A 98 -8.28 -3.79 -12.57
CA PHE A 98 -7.24 -2.79 -12.83
C PHE A 98 -6.02 -3.38 -13.52
N ASN A 99 -5.21 -4.12 -12.81
CA ASN A 99 -4.03 -4.86 -13.28
C ASN A 99 -3.22 -5.36 -12.08
N ASP A 100 -2.06 -5.96 -12.37
CA ASP A 100 -1.13 -6.46 -11.37
C ASP A 100 0.04 -5.50 -11.07
N LYS A 101 -0.07 -4.24 -11.47
CA LYS A 101 0.98 -3.23 -11.21
C LYS A 101 0.91 -2.76 -9.77
N VAL A 102 1.59 -3.49 -8.91
CA VAL A 102 1.65 -3.24 -7.47
C VAL A 102 3.12 -3.07 -7.09
N ARG A 103 3.42 -1.94 -6.45
CA ARG A 103 4.76 -1.69 -5.91
C ARG A 103 4.70 -1.84 -4.39
N PHE A 104 5.70 -2.55 -3.85
CA PHE A 104 5.81 -2.79 -2.43
C PHE A 104 6.95 -1.99 -1.82
N SER A 105 6.73 -1.47 -0.62
CA SER A 105 7.81 -0.98 0.23
C SER A 105 7.62 -1.52 1.65
N PHE A 106 8.72 -1.75 2.34
CA PHE A 106 8.76 -2.31 3.69
C PHE A 106 9.65 -1.45 4.56
N ASP A 107 9.14 -1.07 5.72
CA ASP A 107 9.87 -0.26 6.69
C ASP A 107 9.41 -0.63 8.10
N SER A 108 9.86 0.09 9.10
CA SER A 108 9.46 -0.10 10.50
C SER A 108 8.92 1.19 11.10
N ASP A 109 8.03 1.03 12.08
CA ASP A 109 7.57 2.17 12.88
C ASP A 109 8.73 2.83 13.63
N GLU A 110 9.68 2.05 14.15
CA GLU A 110 10.89 2.60 14.79
C GLU A 110 11.63 3.57 13.87
N ASN A 111 11.78 3.23 12.59
CA ASN A 111 12.44 4.12 11.63
C ASN A 111 11.62 5.38 11.37
N VAL A 112 10.31 5.27 11.29
CA VAL A 112 9.43 6.43 11.12
C VAL A 112 9.51 7.36 12.35
N GLN A 113 9.55 6.80 13.56
CA GLN A 113 9.72 7.59 14.79
C GLN A 113 11.09 8.29 14.82
N ARG A 114 12.14 7.57 14.47
CA ARG A 114 13.52 8.07 14.53
C ARG A 114 13.81 9.11 13.43
N LYS A 115 13.47 8.80 12.19
CA LYS A 115 13.86 9.61 11.03
C LYS A 115 12.84 10.68 10.66
N TYR A 116 11.56 10.42 10.92
CA TYR A 116 10.45 11.29 10.49
C TYR A 116 9.62 11.81 11.66
N LEU A 117 10.10 11.67 12.90
CA LEU A 117 9.42 12.13 14.12
C LEU A 117 7.99 11.59 14.24
N GLY A 118 7.77 10.36 13.75
CA GLY A 118 6.46 9.71 13.77
C GLY A 118 5.51 10.16 12.67
N ASN A 119 5.97 10.96 11.72
CA ASN A 119 5.13 11.49 10.65
C ASN A 119 5.13 10.54 9.44
N TYR A 120 4.11 9.70 9.34
CA TYR A 120 3.95 8.77 8.23
C TYR A 120 3.74 9.46 6.89
N GLY A 121 3.11 10.63 6.88
CA GLY A 121 2.96 11.43 5.66
C GLY A 121 4.31 11.80 5.05
N LEU A 122 5.25 12.26 5.89
CA LEU A 122 6.62 12.58 5.44
C LEU A 122 7.33 11.32 4.93
N ARG A 123 7.21 10.19 5.64
CA ARG A 123 7.83 8.92 5.23
C ARG A 123 7.29 8.45 3.88
N LEU A 124 5.98 8.53 3.66
CA LEU A 124 5.35 8.06 2.43
C LEU A 124 5.70 8.93 1.21
N HIS A 125 6.08 10.18 1.42
CA HIS A 125 6.54 11.08 0.35
C HIS A 125 8.06 11.03 0.12
N ASP A 126 8.81 10.34 0.97
CA ASP A 126 10.26 10.21 0.87
C ASP A 126 10.61 8.89 0.20
N ASP A 127 10.98 8.94 -1.03
CA ASP A 127 11.39 7.77 -1.82
C ASP A 127 12.92 7.58 -1.81
#